data_28ab706cb4efc73f95c0c280007c2c37
#
_entry.id   28ab706cb4efc73f95c0c280007c2c37
#
_cell.length_a   1.000
_cell.length_b   1.000
_cell.length_c   1.000
_cell.angle_alpha   90.00
_cell.angle_beta   90.00
_cell.angle_gamma   90.00
#
_symmetry.space_group_name_H-M   'P 1'
#
loop_
_entity.id
_entity.type
_entity.pdbx_description
1 polymer ?
#
loop_
_entity_poly.entity_id
_entity_poly.type
_entity_poly.pdbx_seq_one_letter_code
_entity_poly.pdbx_strand_id
1 'polypeptide(L)'
;MKRALVLCGGGSLGSYEVGVWRFLREKNQHFDIVTGTSIGALNGAIVATGEFEKAETLWRSVAADKVFNNGMNFYDGMWNDLSKDTVGQFLKIARDYVKHGGVDITPLISLMTTAIDPKKVLASPMSFGIVASTFPGFKQVDVDIKKLKEDEVMPWLLASSACYPIFPVRTIKGKKYVDGGYNDNLPIDLALKMGAEEIVAVLLHAIPKMPQHPELMDLPFVTTVRPSRDTGSIMNFDPTVEEDNMTLGYLDARKTFGEAWGRAFTFYIDNTLEDRFHDFVIRMAHINLLSFPKAQKALTYELIMPKTNRQIYIRTIETVGDWLNMDYLKEYTVDDFLKEIIANVRDLSKKPDIQKFVTKHKFGLHIDKGERRGFLAYLDSVYVNNLKKNKLQKLAQTDPEIGAIMALWDQLKDQGRL
;
A
#
# COMPACT_ATOMS: atom_id res chain seq x y z
N MET A 1 25.20 5.06 -15.51
CA MET A 1 23.82 5.53 -15.21
C MET A 1 23.65 5.47 -13.71
N LYS A 2 23.35 6.60 -13.05
CA LYS A 2 23.17 6.65 -11.61
C LYS A 2 21.74 6.31 -11.22
N ARG A 3 21.59 5.34 -10.32
CA ARG A 3 20.28 4.87 -9.86
C ARG A 3 20.00 5.38 -8.45
N ALA A 4 18.76 5.80 -8.21
CA ALA A 4 18.33 6.26 -6.91
C ALA A 4 17.18 5.42 -6.32
N LEU A 5 17.23 5.22 -5.00
CA LEU A 5 16.10 4.76 -4.21
C LEU A 5 15.53 5.96 -3.44
N VAL A 6 14.24 6.24 -3.64
CA VAL A 6 13.53 7.36 -3.00
C VAL A 6 12.50 6.82 -2.02
N LEU A 7 12.61 7.22 -0.76
CA LEU A 7 11.82 6.72 0.35
C LEU A 7 10.90 7.81 0.93
N CYS A 8 9.63 7.46 1.08
CA CYS A 8 8.56 8.36 1.49
C CYS A 8 8.52 8.56 3.02
N GLY A 9 8.04 9.71 3.46
CA GLY A 9 7.64 9.88 4.85
C GLY A 9 6.31 9.19 5.17
N GLY A 10 6.17 8.62 6.38
CA GLY A 10 4.94 7.91 6.73
C GLY A 10 4.92 7.24 8.12
N GLY A 11 5.80 7.59 9.03
CA GLY A 11 5.81 7.03 10.38
C GLY A 11 5.96 5.51 10.40
N SER A 12 5.04 4.80 11.05
CA SER A 12 5.05 3.33 11.15
C SER A 12 4.95 2.63 9.79
N LEU A 13 4.38 3.28 8.77
CA LEU A 13 4.27 2.70 7.41
C LEU A 13 5.64 2.44 6.75
N GLY A 14 6.74 2.92 7.33
CA GLY A 14 8.10 2.70 6.83
C GLY A 14 8.54 1.22 6.81
N SER A 15 7.88 0.34 7.52
CA SER A 15 8.07 -1.11 7.42
C SER A 15 7.81 -1.64 6.00
N TYR A 16 6.84 -1.09 5.30
CA TYR A 16 6.55 -1.39 3.91
C TYR A 16 7.77 -1.16 2.99
N GLU A 17 8.52 -0.06 3.22
CA GLU A 17 9.74 0.25 2.47
C GLU A 17 10.82 -0.83 2.64
N VAL A 18 10.92 -1.43 3.83
CA VAL A 18 11.85 -2.53 4.09
C VAL A 18 11.45 -3.78 3.32
N GLY A 19 10.15 -4.05 3.20
CA GLY A 19 9.63 -5.12 2.33
C GLY A 19 9.99 -4.92 0.86
N VAL A 20 9.84 -3.70 0.35
CA VAL A 20 10.28 -3.34 -1.02
C VAL A 20 11.80 -3.51 -1.15
N TRP A 21 12.57 -3.05 -0.17
CA TRP A 21 14.03 -3.19 -0.18
C TRP A 21 14.48 -4.65 -0.16
N ARG A 22 13.76 -5.55 0.55
CA ARG A 22 14.01 -7.01 0.49
C ARG A 22 13.98 -7.51 -0.95
N PHE A 23 12.91 -7.21 -1.68
CA PHE A 23 12.78 -7.60 -3.08
C PHE A 23 13.92 -7.04 -3.95
N LEU A 24 14.21 -5.75 -3.81
CA LEU A 24 15.27 -5.10 -4.59
C LEU A 24 16.65 -5.74 -4.35
N ARG A 25 16.95 -6.12 -3.11
CA ARG A 25 18.18 -6.86 -2.77
C ARG A 25 18.23 -8.25 -3.38
N GLU A 26 17.14 -9.02 -3.30
CA GLU A 26 17.05 -10.36 -3.90
C GLU A 26 17.29 -10.31 -5.42
N LYS A 27 16.91 -9.21 -6.05
CA LYS A 27 17.15 -8.94 -7.48
C LYS A 27 18.50 -8.30 -7.77
N ASN A 28 19.38 -8.22 -6.78
CA ASN A 28 20.69 -7.58 -6.90
C ASN A 28 20.61 -6.17 -7.49
N GLN A 29 19.58 -5.42 -7.14
CA GLN A 29 19.43 -4.02 -7.54
C GLN A 29 20.35 -3.15 -6.68
N HIS A 30 21.25 -2.42 -7.34
CA HIS A 30 22.18 -1.52 -6.69
C HIS A 30 21.76 -0.07 -6.93
N PHE A 31 22.00 0.77 -5.93
CA PHE A 31 21.69 2.20 -5.97
C PHE A 31 22.93 3.02 -5.62
N ASP A 32 23.13 4.11 -6.36
CA ASP A 32 24.20 5.09 -6.13
C ASP A 32 23.76 6.22 -5.21
N ILE A 33 22.44 6.44 -5.14
CA ILE A 33 21.81 7.53 -4.44
C ILE A 33 20.65 6.98 -3.62
N VAL A 34 20.47 7.45 -2.40
CA VAL A 34 19.25 7.33 -1.63
C VAL A 34 18.75 8.71 -1.22
N THR A 35 17.45 8.96 -1.36
CA THR A 35 16.82 10.16 -0.78
C THR A 35 15.61 9.74 0.05
N GLY A 36 15.31 10.52 1.10
CA GLY A 36 14.18 10.18 1.97
C GLY A 36 13.71 11.35 2.81
N THR A 37 12.47 11.24 3.26
CA THR A 37 11.83 12.21 4.15
C THR A 37 11.28 11.48 5.38
N SER A 38 11.43 12.09 6.58
CA SER A 38 10.85 11.52 7.81
C SER A 38 11.33 10.08 8.04
N ILE A 39 10.42 9.11 8.16
CA ILE A 39 10.79 7.69 8.30
C ILE A 39 11.63 7.21 7.12
N GLY A 40 11.36 7.70 5.91
CA GLY A 40 12.18 7.39 4.73
C GLY A 40 13.62 7.89 4.85
N ALA A 41 13.87 8.98 5.59
CA ALA A 41 15.23 9.42 5.90
C ALA A 41 15.93 8.47 6.89
N LEU A 42 15.20 7.94 7.88
CA LEU A 42 15.73 6.96 8.84
C LEU A 42 16.03 5.61 8.16
N ASN A 43 15.08 5.08 7.37
CA ASN A 43 15.30 3.88 6.56
C ASN A 43 16.44 4.10 5.56
N GLY A 44 16.50 5.28 4.92
CA GLY A 44 17.55 5.65 3.98
C GLY A 44 18.96 5.62 4.58
N ALA A 45 19.10 5.99 5.86
CA ALA A 45 20.36 5.88 6.55
C ALA A 45 20.83 4.42 6.71
N ILE A 46 19.90 3.49 6.97
CA ILE A 46 20.21 2.06 7.08
C ILE A 46 20.46 1.47 5.68
N VAL A 47 19.69 1.88 4.67
CA VAL A 47 19.91 1.51 3.26
C VAL A 47 21.32 1.93 2.83
N ALA A 48 21.73 3.15 3.14
CA ALA A 48 23.06 3.66 2.78
C ALA A 48 24.20 2.83 3.37
N THR A 49 23.99 2.18 4.51
CA THR A 49 24.99 1.27 5.13
C THR A 49 24.88 -0.17 4.64
N GLY A 50 23.83 -0.52 3.91
CA GLY A 50 23.57 -1.89 3.43
C GLY A 50 23.16 -2.89 4.53
N GLU A 51 22.86 -2.41 5.74
CA GLU A 51 22.55 -3.25 6.92
C GLU A 51 21.07 -3.70 6.92
N PHE A 52 20.64 -4.46 5.89
CA PHE A 52 19.25 -4.87 5.69
C PHE A 52 18.68 -5.66 6.88
N GLU A 53 19.41 -6.66 7.36
CA GLU A 53 18.99 -7.55 8.46
C GLU A 53 18.72 -6.74 9.73
N LYS A 54 19.43 -5.63 9.89
CA LYS A 54 19.22 -4.68 10.98
C LYS A 54 17.90 -3.92 10.83
N ALA A 55 17.60 -3.43 9.61
CA ALA A 55 16.32 -2.79 9.33
C ALA A 55 15.15 -3.75 9.58
N GLU A 56 15.23 -4.97 9.08
CA GLU A 56 14.21 -5.99 9.26
C GLU A 56 13.98 -6.34 10.73
N THR A 57 15.07 -6.57 11.48
CA THR A 57 15.00 -6.84 12.93
C THR A 57 14.39 -5.67 13.70
N LEU A 58 14.77 -4.44 13.34
CA LEU A 58 14.24 -3.24 13.95
C LEU A 58 12.73 -3.18 13.78
N TRP A 59 12.24 -3.29 12.54
CA TRP A 59 10.81 -3.19 12.24
C TRP A 59 9.98 -4.31 12.84
N ARG A 60 10.50 -5.54 12.88
CA ARG A 60 9.85 -6.67 13.59
C ARG A 60 9.73 -6.47 15.10
N SER A 61 10.54 -5.59 15.67
CA SER A 61 10.60 -5.38 17.12
C SER A 61 10.05 -4.02 17.56
N VAL A 62 9.73 -3.11 16.60
CA VAL A 62 9.24 -1.78 16.97
C VAL A 62 7.83 -1.87 17.52
N ALA A 63 7.59 -1.21 18.65
CA ALA A 63 6.30 -1.07 19.29
C ALA A 63 6.16 0.35 19.84
N ALA A 64 4.97 0.77 20.17
CA ALA A 64 4.69 2.15 20.58
C ALA A 64 5.53 2.61 21.78
N ASP A 65 5.82 1.73 22.73
CA ASP A 65 6.67 2.00 23.90
C ASP A 65 8.14 2.23 23.54
N LYS A 66 8.59 1.73 22.38
CA LYS A 66 9.95 2.00 21.85
C LYS A 66 10.06 3.30 21.06
N VAL A 67 8.94 3.93 20.78
CA VAL A 67 8.85 5.21 20.07
C VAL A 67 8.52 6.35 21.03
N PHE A 68 7.60 6.12 21.96
CA PHE A 68 7.08 7.14 22.88
C PHE A 68 7.22 6.71 24.34
N ASN A 69 7.65 7.62 25.21
CA ASN A 69 7.45 7.46 26.65
C ASN A 69 5.97 7.73 27.01
N ASN A 70 5.45 6.92 27.95
CA ASN A 70 4.09 7.04 28.50
C ASN A 70 2.96 6.71 27.51
N GLY A 71 3.13 5.59 26.76
CA GLY A 71 2.05 4.84 26.12
C GLY A 71 0.85 5.66 25.67
N MET A 72 1.01 6.59 24.75
CA MET A 72 -0.13 7.30 24.23
C MET A 72 -0.93 6.37 23.32
N ASN A 73 -2.11 5.99 23.78
CA ASN A 73 -3.14 5.44 22.94
C ASN A 73 -3.58 6.53 21.97
N PHE A 74 -2.87 6.66 20.84
CA PHE A 74 -3.39 7.38 19.70
C PHE A 74 -4.62 6.58 19.24
N TYR A 75 -5.81 7.14 19.42
CA TYR A 75 -7.04 6.54 18.91
C TYR A 75 -6.86 6.32 17.40
N ASP A 76 -6.91 5.08 16.94
CA ASP A 76 -6.79 4.67 15.52
C ASP A 76 -7.77 5.43 14.61
N GLY A 77 -8.90 5.87 15.11
CA GLY A 77 -9.88 6.67 14.38
C GLY A 77 -9.49 8.12 14.10
N MET A 78 -8.48 8.66 14.80
CA MET A 78 -8.18 10.11 14.71
C MET A 78 -7.48 10.50 13.40
N TRP A 79 -6.77 9.57 12.77
CA TRP A 79 -6.02 9.82 11.54
C TRP A 79 -6.74 9.33 10.28
N ASN A 80 -7.69 8.40 10.43
CA ASN A 80 -8.44 7.81 9.32
C ASN A 80 -9.74 8.56 9.00
N ASP A 81 -10.24 9.40 9.93
CA ASP A 81 -11.45 10.20 9.73
C ASP A 81 -11.12 11.70 9.74
N LEU A 82 -10.88 12.26 8.58
CA LEU A 82 -10.67 13.70 8.34
C LEU A 82 -11.98 14.49 8.29
N SER A 83 -13.00 14.09 9.04
CA SER A 83 -14.20 14.92 9.23
C SER A 83 -13.84 16.24 9.94
N LYS A 84 -14.72 17.26 9.80
CA LYS A 84 -14.47 18.58 10.43
C LYS A 84 -14.33 18.48 11.95
N ASP A 85 -14.98 17.50 12.58
CA ASP A 85 -14.90 17.24 14.02
C ASP A 85 -13.52 16.66 14.41
N THR A 86 -12.93 15.84 13.57
CA THR A 86 -11.60 15.25 13.77
C THR A 86 -10.49 16.29 13.69
N VAL A 87 -10.61 17.27 12.79
CA VAL A 87 -9.69 18.42 12.72
C VAL A 87 -9.73 19.25 14.00
N GLY A 88 -10.91 19.45 14.57
CA GLY A 88 -11.09 20.16 15.85
C GLY A 88 -10.45 19.41 17.03
N GLN A 89 -10.59 18.09 17.07
CA GLN A 89 -9.93 17.23 18.07
C GLN A 89 -8.42 17.22 17.90
N PHE A 90 -7.92 17.10 16.67
CA PHE A 90 -6.51 17.22 16.37
C PHE A 90 -5.90 18.53 16.84
N LEU A 91 -6.55 19.67 16.55
CA LEU A 91 -6.09 20.98 17.01
C LEU A 91 -6.10 21.12 18.53
N LYS A 92 -7.04 20.48 19.23
CA LYS A 92 -7.10 20.46 20.70
C LYS A 92 -5.93 19.65 21.27
N ILE A 93 -5.70 18.46 20.77
CA ILE A 93 -4.58 17.59 21.15
C ILE A 93 -3.27 18.28 20.84
N ALA A 94 -3.13 18.83 19.62
CA ALA A 94 -1.96 19.61 19.22
C ALA A 94 -1.67 20.78 20.18
N ARG A 95 -2.70 21.51 20.65
CA ARG A 95 -2.53 22.59 21.63
C ARG A 95 -2.06 22.07 22.99
N ASP A 96 -2.57 20.95 23.42
CA ASP A 96 -2.16 20.34 24.71
C ASP A 96 -0.72 19.84 24.62
N TYR A 97 -0.29 19.27 23.49
CA TYR A 97 1.11 18.89 23.24
C TYR A 97 2.05 20.10 23.18
N VAL A 98 1.66 21.17 22.49
CA VAL A 98 2.45 22.41 22.43
C VAL A 98 2.69 22.99 23.81
N LYS A 99 1.67 22.94 24.70
CA LYS A 99 1.80 23.41 26.10
C LYS A 99 2.80 22.58 26.91
N HIS A 100 2.99 21.31 26.60
CA HIS A 100 3.88 20.38 27.31
C HIS A 100 5.20 20.11 26.55
N GLY A 101 5.49 20.83 25.44
CA GLY A 101 6.74 20.71 24.70
C GLY A 101 6.84 19.55 23.71
N GLY A 102 5.71 18.89 23.41
CA GLY A 102 5.64 17.71 22.53
C GLY A 102 5.67 16.39 23.31
N VAL A 103 5.63 15.28 22.58
CA VAL A 103 5.77 13.93 23.14
C VAL A 103 7.22 13.66 23.48
N ASP A 104 7.48 12.96 24.57
CA ASP A 104 8.83 12.46 24.86
C ASP A 104 9.18 11.31 23.90
N ILE A 105 10.06 11.61 22.96
CA ILE A 105 10.58 10.69 21.95
C ILE A 105 11.97 10.12 22.31
N THR A 106 12.34 10.17 23.58
CA THR A 106 13.63 9.61 24.05
C THR A 106 13.80 8.14 23.63
N PRO A 107 12.76 7.27 23.68
CA PRO A 107 12.89 5.91 23.20
C PRO A 107 13.21 5.84 21.70
N LEU A 108 12.56 6.64 20.85
CA LEU A 108 12.86 6.70 19.42
C LEU A 108 14.30 7.16 19.17
N ILE A 109 14.76 8.20 19.89
CA ILE A 109 16.15 8.68 19.76
C ILE A 109 17.14 7.56 20.13
N SER A 110 16.89 6.84 21.23
CA SER A 110 17.73 5.72 21.66
C SER A 110 17.73 4.59 20.63
N LEU A 111 16.57 4.25 20.08
CA LEU A 111 16.42 3.23 19.04
C LEU A 111 17.23 3.63 17.79
N MET A 112 17.08 4.85 17.32
CA MET A 112 17.79 5.35 16.13
C MET A 112 19.30 5.45 16.35
N THR A 113 19.74 5.89 17.53
CA THR A 113 21.18 5.96 17.87
C THR A 113 21.82 4.57 17.90
N THR A 114 21.05 3.55 18.30
CA THR A 114 21.52 2.15 18.27
C THR A 114 21.50 1.58 16.85
N ALA A 115 20.51 1.97 16.04
CA ALA A 115 20.32 1.44 14.70
C ALA A 115 21.24 2.10 13.66
N ILE A 116 21.52 3.39 13.77
CA ILE A 116 22.23 4.17 12.76
C ILE A 116 23.59 4.58 13.30
N ASP A 117 24.65 4.15 12.61
CA ASP A 117 26.03 4.59 12.86
C ASP A 117 26.40 5.73 11.89
N PRO A 118 26.53 7.00 12.38
CA PRO A 118 26.87 8.12 11.52
C PRO A 118 28.17 7.94 10.73
N LYS A 119 29.18 7.26 11.32
CA LYS A 119 30.46 6.99 10.63
C LYS A 119 30.27 6.09 9.42
N LYS A 120 29.48 5.02 9.57
CA LYS A 120 29.17 4.12 8.46
C LYS A 120 28.36 4.82 7.37
N VAL A 121 27.37 5.65 7.76
CA VAL A 121 26.58 6.45 6.81
C VAL A 121 27.50 7.39 6.01
N LEU A 122 28.40 8.09 6.65
CA LEU A 122 29.35 8.99 5.97
C LEU A 122 30.38 8.23 5.12
N ALA A 123 30.81 7.05 5.56
CA ALA A 123 31.76 6.20 4.83
C ALA A 123 31.15 5.46 3.65
N SER A 124 29.81 5.33 3.58
CA SER A 124 29.11 4.67 2.48
C SER A 124 29.49 5.26 1.12
N PRO A 125 29.65 4.48 0.04
CA PRO A 125 29.83 5.00 -1.30
C PRO A 125 28.56 5.66 -1.86
N MET A 126 27.39 5.35 -1.29
CA MET A 126 26.09 5.86 -1.72
C MET A 126 25.93 7.33 -1.33
N SER A 127 25.50 8.18 -2.27
CA SER A 127 25.08 9.55 -1.97
C SER A 127 23.78 9.52 -1.21
N PHE A 128 23.62 10.37 -0.18
CA PHE A 128 22.44 10.35 0.66
C PHE A 128 21.91 11.76 0.91
N GLY A 129 20.65 11.99 0.50
CA GLY A 129 19.93 13.25 0.65
C GLY A 129 18.66 13.08 1.49
N ILE A 130 18.36 14.09 2.31
CA ILE A 130 17.10 14.13 3.07
C ILE A 130 16.44 15.49 2.98
N VAL A 131 15.13 15.53 3.24
CA VAL A 131 14.37 16.78 3.30
C VAL A 131 13.98 17.09 4.74
N ALA A 132 14.14 18.33 5.13
CA ALA A 132 13.60 18.92 6.36
C ALA A 132 12.86 20.22 6.04
N SER A 133 12.17 20.81 7.02
CA SER A 133 11.49 22.11 6.88
C SER A 133 11.91 23.09 7.94
N THR A 134 12.08 24.37 7.59
CA THR A 134 12.35 25.43 8.59
C THR A 134 11.15 25.66 9.50
N PHE A 135 11.42 26.10 10.76
CA PHE A 135 10.35 26.50 11.68
C PHE A 135 10.68 27.84 12.37
N PRO A 136 9.76 28.82 12.40
CA PRO A 136 8.51 28.87 11.63
C PRO A 136 8.78 29.11 10.14
N GLY A 137 7.74 28.97 9.32
CA GLY A 137 7.80 29.31 7.90
C GLY A 137 7.75 28.13 6.94
N PHE A 138 8.04 26.93 7.42
CA PHE A 138 7.89 25.66 6.68
C PHE A 138 8.49 25.70 5.25
N LYS A 139 9.71 26.25 5.11
CA LYS A 139 10.43 26.24 3.84
C LYS A 139 11.25 24.96 3.73
N GLN A 140 11.24 24.34 2.57
CA GLN A 140 12.03 23.16 2.28
C GLN A 140 13.53 23.40 2.47
N VAL A 141 14.18 22.39 3.01
CA VAL A 141 15.63 22.34 3.18
C VAL A 141 16.13 20.99 2.73
N ASP A 142 16.78 20.96 1.58
CA ASP A 142 17.47 19.79 1.07
C ASP A 142 18.83 19.66 1.76
N VAL A 143 19.09 18.50 2.36
CA VAL A 143 20.31 18.25 3.12
C VAL A 143 21.08 17.10 2.48
N ASP A 144 22.27 17.37 2.01
CA ASP A 144 23.22 16.36 1.57
C ASP A 144 23.98 15.82 2.79
N ILE A 145 23.66 14.63 3.22
CA ILE A 145 24.25 14.00 4.43
C ILE A 145 25.76 13.82 4.27
N LYS A 146 26.25 13.60 3.05
CA LYS A 146 27.68 13.40 2.78
C LYS A 146 28.53 14.66 3.02
N LYS A 147 27.89 15.83 3.13
CA LYS A 147 28.56 17.11 3.43
C LYS A 147 28.55 17.48 4.91
N LEU A 148 27.92 16.66 5.76
CA LEU A 148 27.81 16.91 7.19
C LEU A 148 29.03 16.38 7.95
N LYS A 149 29.24 16.90 9.16
CA LYS A 149 30.10 16.29 10.17
C LYS A 149 29.36 15.11 10.81
N GLU A 150 30.13 14.20 11.41
CA GLU A 150 29.58 13.02 12.08
C GLU A 150 28.51 13.36 13.14
N ASP A 151 28.80 14.36 13.98
CA ASP A 151 27.91 14.84 15.05
C ASP A 151 26.65 15.57 14.54
N GLU A 152 26.58 15.88 13.25
CA GLU A 152 25.44 16.55 12.63
C GLU A 152 24.45 15.56 11.99
N VAL A 153 24.86 14.32 11.67
CA VAL A 153 24.03 13.33 10.95
C VAL A 153 22.74 13.03 11.72
N MET A 154 22.84 12.58 12.96
CA MET A 154 21.67 12.25 13.78
C MET A 154 20.74 13.46 14.02
N PRO A 155 21.24 14.65 14.37
CA PRO A 155 20.41 15.85 14.46
C PRO A 155 19.58 16.12 13.19
N TRP A 156 20.15 15.96 12.00
CA TRP A 156 19.44 16.20 10.76
C TRP A 156 18.42 15.09 10.43
N LEU A 157 18.73 13.82 10.68
CA LEU A 157 17.78 12.72 10.55
C LEU A 157 16.56 12.93 11.46
N LEU A 158 16.80 13.29 12.72
CA LEU A 158 15.74 13.60 13.68
C LEU A 158 14.96 14.87 13.31
N ALA A 159 15.59 15.85 12.66
CA ALA A 159 14.88 17.03 12.17
C ALA A 159 13.96 16.70 11.00
N SER A 160 14.43 15.84 10.07
CA SER A 160 13.60 15.32 8.97
C SER A 160 12.37 14.56 9.46
N SER A 161 12.45 13.95 10.65
CA SER A 161 11.39 13.14 11.26
C SER A 161 10.60 13.86 12.37
N ALA A 162 10.81 15.16 12.55
CA ALA A 162 10.16 15.94 13.61
C ALA A 162 8.75 16.37 13.22
N CYS A 163 7.79 15.44 13.19
CA CYS A 163 6.39 15.68 12.86
C CYS A 163 5.70 16.55 13.92
N TYR A 164 5.87 17.87 13.79
CA TYR A 164 5.27 18.87 14.70
C TYR A 164 3.74 18.91 14.52
N PRO A 165 2.92 19.06 15.57
CA PRO A 165 3.29 19.34 16.96
C PRO A 165 3.51 18.10 17.83
N ILE A 166 3.37 16.89 17.26
CA ILE A 166 3.52 15.64 18.01
C ILE A 166 4.96 15.49 18.47
N PHE A 167 5.91 15.58 17.55
CA PHE A 167 7.32 15.52 17.86
C PHE A 167 7.87 16.95 18.08
N PRO A 168 8.83 17.11 19.00
CA PRO A 168 9.39 18.41 19.31
C PRO A 168 10.20 18.98 18.14
N VAL A 169 10.11 20.30 17.94
CA VAL A 169 10.95 21.06 17.01
C VAL A 169 12.43 20.83 17.32
N ARG A 170 13.24 20.57 16.31
CA ARG A 170 14.69 20.36 16.46
C ARG A 170 15.45 21.63 16.21
N THR A 171 16.49 21.87 17.03
CA THR A 171 17.37 23.06 16.86
C THR A 171 18.75 22.60 16.41
N ILE A 172 19.19 23.05 15.23
CA ILE A 172 20.51 22.78 14.66
C ILE A 172 21.18 24.10 14.35
N LYS A 173 22.36 24.37 14.95
CA LYS A 173 23.11 25.59 14.78
C LYS A 173 22.25 26.87 14.98
N GLY A 174 21.40 26.86 16.02
CA GLY A 174 20.54 27.99 16.39
C GLY A 174 19.32 28.21 15.51
N LYS A 175 19.11 27.40 14.46
CA LYS A 175 17.92 27.43 13.61
C LYS A 175 16.99 26.25 13.95
N LYS A 176 15.69 26.48 13.82
CA LYS A 176 14.66 25.48 14.15
C LYS A 176 14.16 24.78 12.90
N TYR A 177 13.97 23.46 13.02
CA TYR A 177 13.51 22.59 11.93
C TYR A 177 12.43 21.62 12.40
N VAL A 178 11.60 21.22 11.46
CA VAL A 178 10.54 20.21 11.58
C VAL A 178 10.56 19.28 10.37
N ASP A 179 9.70 18.28 10.38
CA ASP A 179 9.60 17.23 9.38
C ASP A 179 9.59 17.77 7.93
N GLY A 180 10.28 17.07 7.06
CA GLY A 180 10.34 17.38 5.62
C GLY A 180 9.01 17.18 4.90
N GLY A 181 8.16 16.29 5.40
CA GLY A 181 6.85 15.99 4.83
C GLY A 181 5.88 17.18 4.79
N TYR A 182 6.18 18.28 5.47
CA TYR A 182 5.43 19.53 5.30
C TYR A 182 5.64 20.16 3.92
N ASN A 183 6.70 19.82 3.23
CA ASN A 183 7.02 20.29 1.88
C ASN A 183 7.07 19.16 0.88
N ASP A 184 8.03 18.25 1.00
CA ASP A 184 8.22 17.15 0.07
C ASP A 184 8.32 15.82 0.79
N ASN A 185 7.26 15.02 0.69
CA ASN A 185 7.17 13.73 1.37
C ASN A 185 7.77 12.57 0.57
N LEU A 186 8.01 12.75 -0.74
CA LEU A 186 8.65 11.77 -1.62
C LEU A 186 9.68 12.48 -2.50
N PRO A 187 10.93 12.65 -2.03
CA PRO A 187 11.90 13.60 -2.60
C PRO A 187 12.57 13.06 -3.88
N ILE A 188 11.77 12.90 -4.94
CA ILE A 188 12.23 12.53 -6.30
C ILE A 188 13.05 13.68 -6.89
N ASP A 189 12.64 14.92 -6.69
CA ASP A 189 13.33 16.11 -7.17
C ASP A 189 14.73 16.23 -6.57
N LEU A 190 14.88 15.88 -5.28
CA LEU A 190 16.20 15.84 -4.63
C LEU A 190 17.10 14.76 -5.24
N ALA A 191 16.56 13.56 -5.53
CA ALA A 191 17.31 12.52 -6.22
C ALA A 191 17.79 12.98 -7.61
N LEU A 192 16.94 13.68 -8.37
CA LEU A 192 17.30 14.28 -9.66
C LEU A 192 18.39 15.35 -9.51
N LYS A 193 18.29 16.24 -8.53
CA LYS A 193 19.32 17.24 -8.20
C LYS A 193 20.66 16.60 -7.82
N MET A 194 20.63 15.38 -7.24
CA MET A 194 21.84 14.60 -6.92
C MET A 194 22.38 13.80 -8.12
N GLY A 195 21.70 13.88 -9.25
CA GLY A 195 22.14 13.31 -10.52
C GLY A 195 21.62 11.91 -10.81
N ALA A 196 20.46 11.53 -10.26
CA ALA A 196 19.78 10.29 -10.60
C ALA A 196 19.29 10.30 -12.05
N GLU A 197 19.49 9.18 -12.75
CA GLU A 197 19.07 8.94 -14.15
C GLU A 197 18.00 7.84 -14.23
N GLU A 198 17.92 6.99 -13.20
CA GLU A 198 16.89 5.99 -13.01
C GLU A 198 16.48 5.99 -11.54
N ILE A 199 15.19 5.92 -11.25
CA ILE A 199 14.65 6.06 -9.90
C ILE A 199 13.68 4.93 -9.59
N VAL A 200 13.84 4.32 -8.42
CA VAL A 200 12.81 3.52 -7.77
C VAL A 200 12.29 4.35 -6.59
N ALA A 201 11.02 4.73 -6.65
CA ALA A 201 10.35 5.49 -5.60
C ALA A 201 9.37 4.58 -4.84
N VAL A 202 9.44 4.60 -3.51
CA VAL A 202 8.50 3.86 -2.65
C VAL A 202 7.53 4.87 -2.04
N LEU A 203 6.29 4.87 -2.55
CA LEU A 203 5.23 5.74 -2.05
C LEU A 203 4.51 5.08 -0.88
N LEU A 204 4.31 5.82 0.20
CA LEU A 204 3.44 5.44 1.32
C LEU A 204 2.14 6.25 1.25
N HIS A 205 1.01 5.63 1.63
CA HIS A 205 -0.26 6.34 1.73
C HIS A 205 -0.36 7.18 3.03
N ALA A 206 0.70 7.90 3.37
CA ALA A 206 0.73 8.79 4.52
C ALA A 206 -0.11 10.04 4.24
N ILE A 207 -1.22 10.19 4.95
CA ILE A 207 -2.18 11.30 4.81
C ILE A 207 -1.57 12.62 5.34
N PRO A 208 -1.96 13.77 4.80
CA PRO A 208 -2.86 14.10 3.68
C PRO A 208 -2.17 14.82 2.52
N LYS A 209 -0.85 14.79 2.40
CA LYS A 209 -0.17 15.50 1.32
C LYS A 209 0.37 14.53 0.28
N MET A 210 -0.14 14.67 -0.93
CA MET A 210 0.54 14.17 -2.12
C MET A 210 1.99 14.66 -2.14
N PRO A 211 2.92 13.93 -2.76
CA PRO A 211 4.26 14.45 -3.04
C PRO A 211 4.17 15.86 -3.63
N GLN A 212 5.15 16.71 -3.33
CA GLN A 212 5.15 18.09 -3.86
C GLN A 212 5.12 18.12 -5.39
N HIS A 213 5.73 17.11 -6.01
CA HIS A 213 5.86 16.94 -7.45
C HIS A 213 5.30 15.58 -7.90
N PRO A 214 3.97 15.36 -7.83
CA PRO A 214 3.36 14.08 -8.20
C PRO A 214 3.60 13.71 -9.67
N GLU A 215 3.78 14.69 -10.55
CA GLU A 215 4.09 14.50 -11.95
C GLU A 215 5.43 13.78 -12.20
N LEU A 216 6.36 13.87 -11.26
CA LEU A 216 7.65 13.18 -11.37
C LEU A 216 7.52 11.66 -11.25
N MET A 217 6.45 11.16 -10.61
CA MET A 217 6.21 9.71 -10.49
C MET A 217 5.82 9.06 -11.83
N ASP A 218 5.38 9.84 -12.79
CA ASP A 218 4.93 9.36 -14.12
C ASP A 218 6.03 9.46 -15.19
N LEU A 219 7.23 9.88 -14.81
CA LEU A 219 8.36 9.96 -15.74
C LEU A 219 8.83 8.54 -16.14
N PRO A 220 9.23 8.31 -17.42
CA PRO A 220 9.56 6.98 -17.94
C PRO A 220 10.69 6.26 -17.22
N PHE A 221 11.58 7.00 -16.54
CA PHE A 221 12.72 6.49 -15.79
C PHE A 221 12.44 6.41 -14.28
N VAL A 222 11.21 6.61 -13.87
CA VAL A 222 10.74 6.48 -12.46
C VAL A 222 9.83 5.29 -12.34
N THR A 223 10.22 4.31 -11.55
CA THR A 223 9.38 3.17 -11.16
C THR A 223 8.84 3.42 -9.75
N THR A 224 7.52 3.58 -9.61
CA THR A 224 6.90 3.83 -8.31
C THR A 224 6.24 2.57 -7.78
N VAL A 225 6.72 2.05 -6.63
CA VAL A 225 6.07 0.99 -5.85
C VAL A 225 5.07 1.64 -4.90
N ARG A 226 3.83 1.13 -4.87
CA ARG A 226 2.70 1.69 -4.08
C ARG A 226 1.99 0.58 -3.32
N PRO A 227 1.54 0.82 -2.09
CA PRO A 227 0.72 -0.14 -1.38
C PRO A 227 -0.55 -0.48 -2.15
N SER A 228 -0.80 -1.76 -2.36
CA SER A 228 -2.02 -2.26 -3.01
C SER A 228 -3.20 -2.39 -2.02
N ARG A 229 -2.91 -2.23 -0.74
CA ARG A 229 -3.85 -2.33 0.39
C ARG A 229 -3.62 -1.18 1.37
N ASP A 230 -4.58 -1.02 2.28
CA ASP A 230 -4.42 -0.14 3.43
C ASP A 230 -3.30 -0.67 4.33
N THR A 231 -2.35 0.18 4.64
CA THR A 231 -1.19 -0.11 5.50
C THR A 231 -1.39 0.34 6.94
N GLY A 232 -2.57 0.87 7.26
CA GLY A 232 -2.91 1.35 8.60
C GLY A 232 -2.52 2.82 8.85
N SER A 233 -2.48 3.18 10.12
CA SER A 233 -2.21 4.55 10.59
C SER A 233 -0.71 4.80 10.76
N ILE A 234 -0.24 5.99 10.40
CA ILE A 234 1.17 6.43 10.50
C ILE A 234 1.75 6.44 11.92
N MET A 235 0.91 6.31 12.95
CA MET A 235 1.32 6.31 14.36
C MET A 235 1.01 4.98 15.07
N ASN A 236 0.56 3.98 14.35
CA ASN A 236 0.29 2.65 14.90
C ASN A 236 1.53 1.76 14.79
N PHE A 237 2.39 1.81 15.79
CA PHE A 237 3.58 0.95 15.88
C PHE A 237 3.20 -0.39 16.55
N ASP A 238 2.76 -1.36 15.75
CA ASP A 238 2.40 -2.72 16.16
C ASP A 238 3.26 -3.73 15.38
N PRO A 239 4.05 -4.58 16.05
CA PRO A 239 4.93 -5.53 15.37
C PRO A 239 4.22 -6.45 14.37
N THR A 240 2.93 -6.79 14.61
CA THR A 240 2.14 -7.62 13.69
C THR A 240 1.81 -6.85 12.41
N VAL A 241 1.37 -5.60 12.55
CA VAL A 241 1.07 -4.71 11.42
C VAL A 241 2.35 -4.42 10.62
N GLU A 242 3.47 -4.26 11.30
CA GLU A 242 4.77 -4.01 10.63
C GLU A 242 5.24 -5.22 9.81
N GLU A 243 5.04 -6.45 10.32
CA GLU A 243 5.33 -7.68 9.57
C GLU A 243 4.44 -7.81 8.33
N ASP A 244 3.14 -7.52 8.48
CA ASP A 244 2.19 -7.53 7.37
C ASP A 244 2.57 -6.48 6.31
N ASN A 245 2.94 -5.27 6.73
CA ASN A 245 3.39 -4.20 5.83
C ASN A 245 4.71 -4.57 5.12
N MET A 246 5.67 -5.19 5.79
CA MET A 246 6.89 -5.69 5.14
C MET A 246 6.55 -6.75 4.08
N THR A 247 5.65 -7.67 4.41
CA THR A 247 5.19 -8.69 3.45
C THR A 247 4.49 -8.06 2.27
N LEU A 248 3.58 -7.10 2.51
CA LEU A 248 2.87 -6.38 1.46
C LEU A 248 3.84 -5.61 0.55
N GLY A 249 4.83 -4.92 1.13
CA GLY A 249 5.84 -4.18 0.37
C GLY A 249 6.65 -5.08 -0.57
N TYR A 250 7.03 -6.27 -0.09
CA TYR A 250 7.71 -7.27 -0.92
C TYR A 250 6.82 -7.75 -2.08
N LEU A 251 5.56 -8.09 -1.81
CA LEU A 251 4.62 -8.58 -2.81
C LEU A 251 4.26 -7.48 -3.85
N ASP A 252 4.10 -6.25 -3.42
CA ASP A 252 3.81 -5.12 -4.30
C ASP A 252 5.00 -4.77 -5.20
N ALA A 253 6.22 -4.87 -4.68
CA ALA A 253 7.43 -4.73 -5.49
C ALA A 253 7.48 -5.82 -6.58
N ARG A 254 7.23 -7.09 -6.25
CA ARG A 254 7.17 -8.17 -7.25
C ARG A 254 6.18 -7.88 -8.38
N LYS A 255 4.99 -7.38 -8.04
CA LYS A 255 3.98 -6.99 -9.05
C LYS A 255 4.43 -5.81 -9.89
N THR A 256 5.00 -4.79 -9.26
CA THR A 256 5.48 -3.58 -9.93
C THR A 256 6.59 -3.88 -10.94
N PHE A 257 7.50 -4.79 -10.60
CA PHE A 257 8.60 -5.20 -11.47
C PHE A 257 8.25 -6.36 -12.42
N GLY A 258 6.98 -6.74 -12.51
CA GLY A 258 6.51 -7.76 -13.46
C GLY A 258 6.90 -9.20 -13.11
N GLU A 259 7.28 -9.47 -11.87
CA GLU A 259 7.66 -10.79 -11.36
C GLU A 259 6.47 -11.58 -10.78
N ALA A 260 5.31 -10.93 -10.69
CA ALA A 260 4.04 -11.52 -10.30
C ALA A 260 2.89 -10.82 -11.00
N TRP A 261 1.75 -11.51 -11.12
CA TRP A 261 0.51 -10.90 -11.56
C TRP A 261 -0.33 -10.42 -10.39
N GLY A 262 -1.32 -9.59 -10.70
CA GLY A 262 -2.32 -9.11 -9.77
C GLY A 262 -2.18 -7.64 -9.42
N ARG A 263 -3.15 -7.17 -8.65
CA ARG A 263 -3.18 -5.82 -8.09
C ARG A 263 -3.37 -5.87 -6.58
N ALA A 264 -4.46 -6.48 -6.14
CA ALA A 264 -4.86 -6.59 -4.75
C ALA A 264 -4.37 -7.89 -4.09
N PHE A 265 -4.19 -8.92 -4.87
CA PHE A 265 -3.56 -10.19 -4.51
C PHE A 265 -2.32 -10.41 -5.37
N THR A 266 -1.54 -11.44 -5.05
CA THR A 266 -0.30 -11.72 -5.77
C THR A 266 -0.36 -13.13 -6.35
N PHE A 267 -0.15 -13.24 -7.67
CA PHE A 267 -0.22 -14.51 -8.38
C PHE A 267 1.11 -14.83 -9.05
N TYR A 268 1.50 -16.10 -8.97
CA TYR A 268 2.60 -16.61 -9.79
C TYR A 268 2.28 -16.46 -11.28
N ILE A 269 3.29 -16.12 -12.07
CA ILE A 269 3.17 -16.03 -13.52
C ILE A 269 3.00 -17.43 -14.10
N ASP A 270 1.93 -17.65 -14.86
CA ASP A 270 1.65 -18.88 -15.59
C ASP A 270 1.10 -18.57 -16.98
N ASN A 271 1.99 -18.54 -17.95
CA ASN A 271 1.66 -18.21 -19.35
C ASN A 271 0.84 -19.33 -20.05
N THR A 272 0.63 -20.48 -19.43
CA THR A 272 -0.22 -21.55 -19.99
C THR A 272 -1.71 -21.23 -19.87
N LEU A 273 -2.08 -20.17 -19.14
CA LEU A 273 -3.46 -19.77 -18.87
C LEU A 273 -4.05 -18.80 -19.91
N GLU A 274 -3.34 -18.43 -20.95
CA GLU A 274 -3.81 -17.42 -21.92
C GLU A 274 -5.12 -17.82 -22.63
N ASP A 275 -5.27 -19.09 -23.01
CA ASP A 275 -6.53 -19.60 -23.61
C ASP A 275 -7.70 -19.51 -22.62
N ARG A 276 -7.46 -19.76 -21.32
CA ARG A 276 -8.47 -19.60 -20.26
C ARG A 276 -8.91 -18.14 -20.14
N PHE A 277 -7.96 -17.21 -20.20
CA PHE A 277 -8.26 -15.78 -20.12
C PHE A 277 -9.05 -15.30 -21.34
N HIS A 278 -8.71 -15.82 -22.51
CA HIS A 278 -9.43 -15.51 -23.75
C HIS A 278 -10.87 -16.04 -23.73
N ASP A 279 -11.08 -17.32 -23.39
CA ASP A 279 -12.41 -17.94 -23.25
C ASP A 279 -13.28 -17.16 -22.25
N PHE A 280 -12.71 -16.76 -21.11
CA PHE A 280 -13.41 -15.95 -20.11
C PHE A 280 -13.92 -14.62 -20.68
N VAL A 281 -13.07 -13.90 -21.42
CA VAL A 281 -13.46 -12.59 -22.00
C VAL A 281 -14.55 -12.76 -23.06
N ILE A 282 -14.52 -13.84 -23.85
CA ILE A 282 -15.61 -14.16 -24.78
C ILE A 282 -16.94 -14.40 -24.03
N ARG A 283 -16.92 -15.17 -22.95
CA ARG A 283 -18.11 -15.42 -22.09
C ARG A 283 -18.65 -14.12 -21.50
N MET A 284 -17.76 -13.30 -20.97
CA MET A 284 -18.12 -11.99 -20.41
C MET A 284 -18.73 -11.08 -21.48
N ALA A 285 -18.18 -11.06 -22.69
CA ALA A 285 -18.73 -10.31 -23.81
C ALA A 285 -20.14 -10.80 -24.19
N HIS A 286 -20.39 -12.10 -24.25
CA HIS A 286 -21.73 -12.65 -24.52
C HIS A 286 -22.76 -12.26 -23.46
N ILE A 287 -22.39 -12.29 -22.17
CA ILE A 287 -23.27 -11.88 -21.08
C ILE A 287 -23.57 -10.37 -21.15
N ASN A 288 -22.58 -9.55 -21.46
CA ASN A 288 -22.70 -8.09 -21.47
C ASN A 288 -23.22 -7.52 -22.80
N LEU A 289 -22.95 -8.14 -23.96
CA LEU A 289 -23.47 -7.68 -25.26
C LEU A 289 -24.99 -7.84 -25.38
N LEU A 290 -25.59 -8.74 -24.60
CA LEU A 290 -27.05 -8.85 -24.47
C LEU A 290 -27.63 -7.70 -23.60
N SER A 291 -26.82 -6.83 -23.09
CA SER A 291 -27.19 -5.78 -22.12
C SER A 291 -26.57 -4.41 -22.42
N PHE A 292 -27.27 -3.60 -23.18
CA PHE A 292 -27.30 -2.14 -23.26
C PHE A 292 -26.04 -1.25 -23.40
N PRO A 293 -26.19 -0.09 -24.13
CA PRO A 293 -25.17 0.95 -24.33
C PRO A 293 -24.67 1.65 -23.02
N LYS A 294 -25.42 1.56 -21.92
CA LYS A 294 -25.00 2.13 -20.62
C LYS A 294 -23.95 1.27 -19.91
N ALA A 295 -24.04 -0.05 -20.03
CA ALA A 295 -22.99 -0.97 -19.55
C ALA A 295 -21.67 -0.74 -20.30
N GLN A 296 -21.73 -0.37 -21.56
CA GLN A 296 -20.56 0.00 -22.36
C GLN A 296 -19.80 1.18 -21.76
N LYS A 297 -20.48 2.16 -21.17
CA LYS A 297 -19.84 3.32 -20.50
C LYS A 297 -19.22 2.98 -19.14
N ALA A 298 -19.83 2.12 -18.35
CA ALA A 298 -19.28 1.67 -17.07
C ALA A 298 -18.17 0.64 -17.25
N LEU A 299 -18.31 -0.32 -18.15
CA LEU A 299 -17.24 -1.18 -18.65
C LEU A 299 -16.08 -0.35 -19.21
N THR A 300 -16.38 0.77 -19.87
CA THR A 300 -15.39 1.67 -20.43
C THR A 300 -14.57 2.37 -19.36
N TYR A 301 -15.08 2.76 -18.21
CA TYR A 301 -14.34 3.58 -17.24
C TYR A 301 -13.54 2.78 -16.20
N GLU A 302 -13.97 1.60 -15.81
CA GLU A 302 -13.24 0.75 -14.85
C GLU A 302 -12.57 -0.49 -15.47
N LEU A 303 -13.08 -0.98 -16.61
CA LEU A 303 -12.50 -2.07 -17.39
C LEU A 303 -11.63 -1.58 -18.55
N ILE A 304 -11.67 -0.29 -18.92
CA ILE A 304 -10.89 0.31 -20.03
C ILE A 304 -9.40 0.37 -19.75
N MET A 305 -8.95 0.21 -18.51
CA MET A 305 -7.53 0.15 -18.20
C MET A 305 -6.92 -1.24 -18.13
N PRO A 306 -7.63 -2.37 -18.05
CA PRO A 306 -6.98 -3.65 -18.32
C PRO A 306 -6.76 -3.79 -19.83
N LYS A 307 -5.51 -3.71 -20.23
CA LYS A 307 -5.10 -3.79 -21.64
C LYS A 307 -5.08 -5.23 -22.18
N THR A 308 -5.28 -6.26 -21.33
CA THR A 308 -5.16 -7.67 -21.71
C THR A 308 -6.28 -8.52 -21.09
N ASN A 309 -6.61 -9.64 -21.76
CA ASN A 309 -7.58 -10.64 -21.27
C ASN A 309 -7.21 -11.12 -19.85
N ARG A 310 -5.92 -11.34 -19.61
CA ARG A 310 -5.37 -11.69 -18.30
C ARG A 310 -5.74 -10.68 -17.24
N GLN A 311 -5.54 -9.39 -17.48
CA GLN A 311 -5.83 -8.35 -16.50
C GLN A 311 -7.31 -8.32 -16.12
N ILE A 312 -8.21 -8.53 -17.09
CA ILE A 312 -9.65 -8.59 -16.84
C ILE A 312 -9.99 -9.81 -15.96
N TYR A 313 -9.43 -10.98 -16.30
CA TYR A 313 -9.62 -12.21 -15.56
C TYR A 313 -9.13 -12.10 -14.11
N ILE A 314 -7.87 -11.70 -13.93
CA ILE A 314 -7.25 -11.56 -12.62
C ILE A 314 -8.04 -10.57 -11.76
N ARG A 315 -8.43 -9.41 -12.29
CA ARG A 315 -9.25 -8.44 -11.57
C ARG A 315 -10.59 -9.03 -11.11
N THR A 316 -11.23 -9.85 -11.95
CA THR A 316 -12.50 -10.49 -11.59
C THR A 316 -12.32 -11.44 -10.42
N ILE A 317 -11.31 -12.32 -10.44
CA ILE A 317 -11.08 -13.24 -9.33
C ILE A 317 -10.65 -12.51 -8.07
N GLU A 318 -9.85 -11.44 -8.16
CA GLU A 318 -9.48 -10.56 -7.05
C GLU A 318 -10.71 -9.93 -6.39
N THR A 319 -11.67 -9.45 -7.18
CA THR A 319 -12.94 -8.90 -6.67
C THR A 319 -13.68 -9.93 -5.81
N VAL A 320 -13.76 -11.17 -6.29
CA VAL A 320 -14.39 -12.25 -5.52
C VAL A 320 -13.60 -12.57 -4.26
N GLY A 321 -12.29 -12.60 -4.35
CA GLY A 321 -11.39 -12.78 -3.20
C GLY A 321 -11.58 -11.70 -2.13
N ASP A 322 -11.72 -10.43 -2.55
CA ASP A 322 -12.02 -9.30 -1.64
C ASP A 322 -13.39 -9.46 -0.96
N TRP A 323 -14.42 -9.88 -1.70
CA TRP A 323 -15.74 -10.13 -1.12
C TRP A 323 -15.73 -11.25 -0.09
N LEU A 324 -14.83 -12.21 -0.24
CA LEU A 324 -14.64 -13.33 0.69
C LEU A 324 -13.66 -13.02 1.83
N ASN A 325 -12.98 -11.88 1.81
CA ASN A 325 -11.88 -11.50 2.70
C ASN A 325 -10.77 -12.56 2.71
N MET A 326 -10.32 -12.98 1.53
CA MET A 326 -9.21 -13.91 1.40
C MET A 326 -7.89 -13.24 1.80
N ASP A 327 -6.93 -14.04 2.19
CA ASP A 327 -5.61 -13.58 2.60
C ASP A 327 -4.83 -12.99 1.42
N TYR A 328 -4.45 -11.73 1.50
CA TYR A 328 -3.71 -11.01 0.46
C TYR A 328 -2.19 -10.96 0.73
N LEU A 329 -1.74 -11.48 1.88
CA LEU A 329 -0.33 -11.48 2.27
C LEU A 329 0.42 -12.74 1.83
N LYS A 330 -0.17 -13.53 0.94
CA LYS A 330 0.47 -14.71 0.36
C LYS A 330 0.38 -14.72 -1.17
N GLU A 331 1.18 -15.56 -1.78
CA GLU A 331 1.15 -15.79 -3.22
C GLU A 331 0.27 -16.97 -3.56
N TYR A 332 -0.40 -16.88 -4.71
CA TYR A 332 -1.30 -17.92 -5.20
C TYR A 332 -0.91 -18.36 -6.61
N THR A 333 -1.15 -19.62 -6.93
CA THR A 333 -1.48 -19.97 -8.32
C THR A 333 -2.93 -19.54 -8.59
N VAL A 334 -3.26 -19.24 -9.83
CA VAL A 334 -4.66 -18.93 -10.21
C VAL A 334 -5.60 -20.08 -9.82
N ASP A 335 -5.13 -21.32 -9.98
CA ASP A 335 -5.93 -22.49 -9.66
C ASP A 335 -6.18 -22.68 -8.16
N ASP A 336 -5.19 -22.43 -7.31
CA ASP A 336 -5.37 -22.54 -5.86
C ASP A 336 -6.26 -21.42 -5.33
N PHE A 337 -6.14 -20.22 -5.90
CA PHE A 337 -7.04 -19.11 -5.57
C PHE A 337 -8.50 -19.44 -5.90
N LEU A 338 -8.77 -20.02 -7.07
CA LEU A 338 -10.11 -20.44 -7.48
C LEU A 338 -10.65 -21.59 -6.61
N LYS A 339 -9.80 -22.56 -6.23
CA LYS A 339 -10.20 -23.61 -5.29
C LYS A 339 -10.60 -23.03 -3.95
N GLU A 340 -9.83 -22.06 -3.44
CA GLU A 340 -10.12 -21.37 -2.17
C GLU A 340 -11.41 -20.54 -2.27
N ILE A 341 -11.66 -19.84 -3.38
CA ILE A 341 -12.93 -19.16 -3.65
C ILE A 341 -14.10 -20.13 -3.54
N ILE A 342 -14.05 -21.25 -4.26
CA ILE A 342 -15.13 -22.25 -4.29
C ILE A 342 -15.37 -22.83 -2.90
N ALA A 343 -14.31 -23.18 -2.18
CA ALA A 343 -14.40 -23.69 -0.81
C ALA A 343 -15.06 -22.69 0.14
N ASN A 344 -14.64 -21.43 0.10
CA ASN A 344 -15.20 -20.36 0.92
C ASN A 344 -16.67 -20.10 0.62
N VAL A 345 -17.08 -20.09 -0.67
CA VAL A 345 -18.48 -19.90 -1.07
C VAL A 345 -19.35 -21.08 -0.59
N ARG A 346 -18.86 -22.32 -0.71
CA ARG A 346 -19.56 -23.50 -0.21
C ARG A 346 -19.72 -23.49 1.31
N ASP A 347 -18.71 -23.03 2.05
CA ASP A 347 -18.80 -22.89 3.51
C ASP A 347 -19.76 -21.76 3.92
N LEU A 348 -19.76 -20.65 3.19
CA LEU A 348 -20.78 -19.61 3.38
C LEU A 348 -22.20 -20.15 3.17
N SER A 349 -22.43 -20.97 2.15
CA SER A 349 -23.75 -21.53 1.83
C SER A 349 -24.31 -22.45 2.93
N LYS A 350 -23.45 -22.94 3.84
CA LYS A 350 -23.88 -23.75 5.00
C LYS A 350 -24.38 -22.90 6.18
N LYS A 351 -24.08 -21.60 6.21
CA LYS A 351 -24.44 -20.71 7.32
C LYS A 351 -25.95 -20.40 7.30
N PRO A 352 -26.67 -20.50 8.44
CA PRO A 352 -28.12 -20.32 8.48
C PRO A 352 -28.61 -18.94 8.02
N ASP A 353 -27.88 -17.87 8.35
CA ASP A 353 -28.15 -16.51 7.92
C ASP A 353 -28.03 -16.34 6.40
N ILE A 354 -27.01 -16.94 5.80
CA ILE A 354 -26.80 -16.94 4.35
C ILE A 354 -27.86 -17.80 3.65
N GLN A 355 -28.21 -18.97 4.18
CA GLN A 355 -29.31 -19.80 3.63
C GLN A 355 -30.64 -19.04 3.65
N LYS A 356 -30.94 -18.32 4.75
CA LYS A 356 -32.12 -17.47 4.82
C LYS A 356 -32.07 -16.33 3.81
N PHE A 357 -30.89 -15.72 3.64
CA PHE A 357 -30.65 -14.70 2.62
C PHE A 357 -30.92 -15.23 1.22
N VAL A 358 -30.31 -16.35 0.83
CA VAL A 358 -30.45 -16.98 -0.49
C VAL A 358 -31.92 -17.30 -0.81
N THR A 359 -32.70 -17.77 0.17
CA THR A 359 -34.10 -18.19 -0.02
C THR A 359 -35.10 -17.03 -0.05
N LYS A 360 -34.85 -15.95 0.68
CA LYS A 360 -35.83 -14.88 0.91
C LYS A 360 -35.43 -13.53 0.29
N HIS A 361 -34.16 -13.31 -0.01
CA HIS A 361 -33.68 -12.01 -0.45
C HIS A 361 -34.10 -11.70 -1.89
N LYS A 362 -34.50 -10.44 -2.10
CA LYS A 362 -34.77 -9.88 -3.43
C LYS A 362 -33.68 -8.85 -3.71
N PHE A 363 -32.68 -9.22 -4.51
CA PHE A 363 -31.67 -8.28 -4.94
C PHE A 363 -32.30 -7.09 -5.67
N GLY A 364 -31.79 -5.88 -5.40
CA GLY A 364 -32.10 -4.67 -6.15
C GLY A 364 -31.44 -4.68 -7.53
N LEU A 365 -31.15 -3.49 -8.06
CA LEU A 365 -30.40 -3.32 -9.31
C LEU A 365 -28.87 -3.35 -9.10
N HIS A 366 -28.43 -3.29 -7.87
CA HIS A 366 -27.03 -3.34 -7.44
C HIS A 366 -26.89 -4.26 -6.24
N ILE A 367 -25.68 -4.76 -6.00
CA ILE A 367 -25.32 -5.58 -4.85
C ILE A 367 -24.55 -4.72 -3.84
N ASP A 368 -25.17 -4.43 -2.72
CA ASP A 368 -24.54 -3.66 -1.64
C ASP A 368 -23.42 -4.45 -0.95
N LYS A 369 -22.49 -3.72 -0.30
CA LYS A 369 -21.34 -4.37 0.40
C LYS A 369 -21.79 -5.46 1.37
N GLY A 370 -22.90 -5.26 2.11
CA GLY A 370 -23.47 -6.23 3.05
C GLY A 370 -24.06 -7.47 2.39
N GLU A 371 -24.43 -7.40 1.10
CA GLU A 371 -25.07 -8.45 0.34
C GLU A 371 -24.09 -9.36 -0.44
N ARG A 372 -22.85 -8.91 -0.65
CA ARG A 372 -21.86 -9.55 -1.53
C ARG A 372 -21.66 -11.05 -1.28
N ARG A 373 -21.47 -11.42 -0.03
CA ARG A 373 -21.28 -12.83 0.37
C ARG A 373 -22.54 -13.67 0.14
N GLY A 374 -23.72 -13.13 0.49
CA GLY A 374 -24.99 -13.77 0.24
C GLY A 374 -25.27 -13.92 -1.25
N PHE A 375 -24.87 -12.93 -2.06
CA PHE A 375 -24.97 -13.01 -3.52
C PHE A 375 -24.08 -14.11 -4.09
N LEU A 376 -22.83 -14.27 -3.65
CA LEU A 376 -21.95 -15.34 -4.11
C LEU A 376 -22.55 -16.73 -3.81
N ALA A 377 -23.09 -16.91 -2.60
CA ALA A 377 -23.77 -18.15 -2.23
C ALA A 377 -25.03 -18.41 -3.08
N TYR A 378 -25.81 -17.36 -3.38
CA TYR A 378 -26.96 -17.46 -4.30
C TYR A 378 -26.51 -17.83 -5.72
N LEU A 379 -25.49 -17.17 -6.24
CA LEU A 379 -24.92 -17.44 -7.55
C LEU A 379 -24.48 -18.91 -7.65
N ASP A 380 -23.70 -19.38 -6.68
CA ASP A 380 -23.26 -20.78 -6.63
C ASP A 380 -24.46 -21.75 -6.63
N SER A 381 -25.47 -21.49 -5.83
CA SER A 381 -26.68 -22.33 -5.79
C SER A 381 -27.41 -22.40 -7.14
N VAL A 382 -27.44 -21.29 -7.90
CA VAL A 382 -28.04 -21.23 -9.23
C VAL A 382 -27.27 -22.12 -10.21
N TYR A 383 -25.95 -22.08 -10.16
CA TYR A 383 -25.07 -22.81 -11.06
C TYR A 383 -25.00 -24.31 -10.72
N VAL A 384 -24.82 -24.64 -9.45
CA VAL A 384 -24.75 -26.03 -8.97
C VAL A 384 -26.09 -26.77 -9.21
N ASN A 385 -27.24 -26.14 -8.94
CA ASN A 385 -28.55 -26.74 -9.07
C ASN A 385 -29.21 -26.52 -10.44
N ASN A 386 -28.52 -25.98 -11.43
CA ASN A 386 -29.04 -25.71 -12.78
C ASN A 386 -30.32 -24.87 -12.78
N LEU A 387 -30.43 -23.88 -11.89
CA LEU A 387 -31.63 -23.04 -11.80
C LEU A 387 -31.65 -21.98 -12.91
N LYS A 388 -32.85 -21.39 -13.15
CA LYS A 388 -33.01 -20.34 -14.17
C LYS A 388 -32.21 -19.09 -13.83
N LYS A 389 -31.40 -18.60 -14.78
CA LYS A 389 -30.51 -17.45 -14.63
C LYS A 389 -31.17 -16.08 -14.89
N ASN A 390 -32.47 -16.00 -15.16
CA ASN A 390 -33.17 -14.77 -15.61
C ASN A 390 -32.94 -13.57 -14.66
N LYS A 391 -32.91 -13.83 -13.37
CA LYS A 391 -32.68 -12.80 -12.36
C LYS A 391 -31.22 -12.30 -12.36
N LEU A 392 -30.27 -13.22 -12.49
CA LEU A 392 -28.84 -12.91 -12.61
C LEU A 392 -28.54 -12.11 -13.87
N GLN A 393 -29.17 -12.48 -15.00
CA GLN A 393 -29.02 -11.76 -16.26
C GLN A 393 -29.50 -10.31 -16.16
N LYS A 394 -30.61 -10.06 -15.45
CA LYS A 394 -31.09 -8.71 -15.19
C LYS A 394 -30.10 -7.88 -14.33
N LEU A 395 -29.50 -8.49 -13.34
CA LEU A 395 -28.47 -7.84 -12.52
C LEU A 395 -27.22 -7.52 -13.36
N ALA A 396 -26.74 -8.49 -14.13
CA ALA A 396 -25.59 -8.29 -15.02
C ALA A 396 -25.81 -7.18 -16.07
N GLN A 397 -27.06 -6.88 -16.41
CA GLN A 397 -27.40 -5.77 -17.30
C GLN A 397 -27.17 -4.38 -16.69
N THR A 398 -27.22 -4.29 -15.38
CA THR A 398 -27.06 -3.03 -14.65
C THR A 398 -25.72 -2.90 -13.94
N ASP A 399 -25.07 -4.03 -13.70
CA ASP A 399 -23.79 -4.12 -12.98
C ASP A 399 -22.78 -4.99 -13.74
N PRO A 400 -21.78 -4.37 -14.41
CA PRO A 400 -20.77 -5.09 -15.19
C PRO A 400 -19.89 -6.05 -14.36
N GLU A 401 -19.69 -5.75 -13.09
CA GLU A 401 -18.93 -6.59 -12.15
C GLU A 401 -19.66 -7.93 -11.96
N ILE A 402 -20.99 -7.88 -11.81
CA ILE A 402 -21.82 -9.08 -11.74
C ILE A 402 -21.73 -9.89 -13.03
N GLY A 403 -21.72 -9.21 -14.20
CA GLY A 403 -21.56 -9.88 -15.49
C GLY A 403 -20.23 -10.63 -15.60
N ALA A 404 -19.14 -10.03 -15.12
CA ALA A 404 -17.83 -10.68 -15.08
C ALA A 404 -17.81 -11.88 -14.10
N ILE A 405 -18.38 -11.72 -12.91
CA ILE A 405 -18.48 -12.82 -11.93
C ILE A 405 -19.34 -13.97 -12.49
N MET A 406 -20.43 -13.69 -13.18
CA MET A 406 -21.23 -14.73 -13.86
C MET A 406 -20.43 -15.47 -14.93
N ALA A 407 -19.65 -14.77 -15.74
CA ALA A 407 -18.78 -15.38 -16.75
C ALA A 407 -17.75 -16.32 -16.13
N LEU A 408 -17.20 -15.94 -14.97
CA LEU A 408 -16.30 -16.79 -14.19
C LEU A 408 -17.02 -18.08 -13.74
N TRP A 409 -18.24 -18.00 -13.20
CA TRP A 409 -19.02 -19.18 -12.79
C TRP A 409 -19.42 -20.07 -13.97
N ASP A 410 -19.78 -19.48 -15.12
CA ASP A 410 -20.01 -20.25 -16.36
C ASP A 410 -18.75 -21.04 -16.75
N GLN A 411 -17.59 -20.41 -16.74
CA GLN A 411 -16.33 -21.08 -17.06
C GLN A 411 -15.97 -22.18 -16.07
N LEU A 412 -16.10 -21.91 -14.77
CA LEU A 412 -15.81 -22.91 -13.72
C LEU A 412 -16.69 -24.14 -13.83
N LYS A 413 -17.99 -23.95 -14.18
CA LYS A 413 -18.92 -25.02 -14.38
C LYS A 413 -18.54 -25.91 -15.60
N ASP A 414 -18.23 -25.30 -16.72
CA ASP A 414 -17.84 -26.03 -17.94
C ASP A 414 -16.51 -26.78 -17.75
N GLN A 415 -15.66 -26.31 -16.85
CA GLN A 415 -14.44 -27.00 -16.44
C GLN A 415 -14.68 -28.11 -15.38
N GLY A 416 -15.94 -28.36 -14.98
CA GLY A 416 -16.27 -29.35 -13.95
C GLY A 416 -15.74 -29.02 -12.53
N ARG A 417 -15.54 -27.74 -12.25
CA ARG A 417 -14.98 -27.25 -10.96
C ARG A 417 -16.06 -26.89 -9.93
N LEU A 418 -17.32 -26.71 -10.35
CA LEU A 418 -18.49 -26.42 -9.49
C LEU A 418 -19.21 -27.69 -9.05
#